data_cbc64582ab497a70d49e9f3000c0ed79
#
_entry.id   cbc64582ab497a70d49e9f3000c0ed79
#
_cell.length_a   1.000
_cell.length_b   1.000
_cell.length_c   1.000
_cell.angle_alpha   90.00
_cell.angle_beta   90.00
_cell.angle_gamma   90.00
#
_symmetry.space_group_name_H-M   'P 1'
#
loop_
_entity.id
_entity.type
_entity.pdbx_description
1 polymer ?
#
loop_
_entity_poly.entity_id
_entity_poly.type
_entity_poly.pdbx_seq_one_letter_code
_entity_poly.pdbx_strand_id
1 'polypeptide(L)'
;MKKKYNVIDLFSGCGGISKGFENTGRVNLVGAIDFDQAACNTYKLNFPNAKVICGDINQISVESTGFKDIDIIIGGPPCQGFSRLNYWDKDRDNDPRNKLFYQYLRFVEELQPNALLIENVKNVLVAKNGYVPQNVKRFLEEIGYEVSYSIVCAADFGVPQNRFRAIFVALKKEYGKFDFDSLNKYKKAKVTTAEAISDIASIEEAAMTFEQGTIFSLGKPESDYQRLMQAPDGKLHNHMIYYPASNVQTMMTFVPEGGNWRCVPKEMFKSERTNRYTNYLRRLKRDEPSITIDTGHNVYFHYTFNRVPTIRESARIQSFPDSFIFTGGKGQQFRQVGNAVPPLMAEALAKAIMDSIEK
;
A
#
# COMPACT_ATOMS: atom_id res chain seq x y z
N MET A 1 23.62 -19.74 7.21
CA MET A 1 22.35 -19.18 6.67
C MET A 1 21.97 -17.99 7.54
N LYS A 2 21.54 -16.85 6.96
CA LYS A 2 21.01 -15.74 7.77
C LYS A 2 19.73 -16.18 8.48
N LYS A 3 19.50 -15.70 9.71
CA LYS A 3 18.29 -15.95 10.48
C LYS A 3 17.07 -15.52 9.65
N LYS A 4 16.04 -16.34 9.56
CA LYS A 4 14.73 -15.96 9.01
C LYS A 4 13.79 -15.56 10.16
N TYR A 5 13.06 -14.48 9.97
CA TYR A 5 12.09 -13.95 10.93
C TYR A 5 10.68 -14.41 10.58
N ASN A 6 9.95 -14.90 11.57
CA ASN A 6 8.54 -15.23 11.42
C ASN A 6 7.69 -13.96 11.47
N VAL A 7 6.92 -13.71 10.41
CA VAL A 7 6.13 -12.48 10.23
C VAL A 7 4.66 -12.82 10.05
N ILE A 8 3.79 -12.08 10.71
CA ILE A 8 2.35 -12.06 10.42
C ILE A 8 1.91 -10.66 10.00
N ASP A 9 0.92 -10.60 9.09
CA ASP A 9 0.36 -9.36 8.55
C ASP A 9 -1.11 -9.21 9.00
N LEU A 10 -1.37 -8.24 9.86
CA LEU A 10 -2.71 -7.93 10.35
C LEU A 10 -3.29 -6.74 9.55
N PHE A 11 -4.53 -6.87 9.10
CA PHE A 11 -5.14 -5.93 8.14
C PHE A 11 -4.35 -5.91 6.83
N SER A 12 -4.00 -7.09 6.35
CA SER A 12 -2.99 -7.31 5.32
C SER A 12 -3.37 -6.76 3.94
N GLY A 13 -4.67 -6.56 3.68
CA GLY A 13 -5.13 -6.26 2.34
C GLY A 13 -4.62 -7.32 1.34
N CYS A 14 -4.12 -6.89 0.20
CA CYS A 14 -3.53 -7.79 -0.79
C CYS A 14 -2.09 -8.22 -0.47
N GLY A 15 -1.46 -7.71 0.61
CA GLY A 15 -0.11 -8.12 1.02
C GLY A 15 1.01 -7.23 0.49
N GLY A 16 0.78 -5.92 0.35
CA GLY A 16 1.83 -4.99 -0.11
C GLY A 16 3.02 -4.91 0.84
N ILE A 17 2.77 -4.83 2.17
CA ILE A 17 3.84 -4.87 3.19
C ILE A 17 4.52 -6.23 3.15
N SER A 18 3.74 -7.30 3.17
CA SER A 18 4.23 -8.68 3.11
C SER A 18 5.15 -8.93 1.92
N LYS A 19 4.80 -8.40 0.71
CA LYS A 19 5.64 -8.53 -0.48
C LYS A 19 6.99 -7.83 -0.30
N GLY A 20 7.02 -6.66 0.32
CA GLY A 20 8.29 -5.98 0.63
C GLY A 20 9.15 -6.74 1.64
N PHE A 21 8.54 -7.32 2.67
CA PHE A 21 9.24 -8.17 3.63
C PHE A 21 9.79 -9.44 2.97
N GLU A 22 8.98 -10.12 2.15
CA GLU A 22 9.39 -11.30 1.38
C GLU A 22 10.59 -11.03 0.47
N ASN A 23 10.61 -9.87 -0.22
CA ASN A 23 11.71 -9.47 -1.10
C ASN A 23 13.08 -9.41 -0.40
N THR A 24 13.12 -9.27 0.91
CA THR A 24 14.39 -9.30 1.67
C THR A 24 15.04 -10.67 1.69
N GLY A 25 14.30 -11.74 1.41
CA GLY A 25 14.73 -13.14 1.54
C GLY A 25 15.01 -13.61 2.97
N ARG A 26 14.70 -12.76 3.97
CA ARG A 26 15.03 -12.96 5.40
C ARG A 26 13.81 -13.26 6.27
N VAL A 27 12.62 -13.43 5.67
CA VAL A 27 11.39 -13.67 6.43
C VAL A 27 10.72 -14.98 6.04
N ASN A 28 9.94 -15.50 6.97
CA ASN A 28 8.94 -16.52 6.77
C ASN A 28 7.58 -15.88 7.06
N LEU A 29 6.75 -15.69 6.04
CA LEU A 29 5.39 -15.19 6.20
C LEU A 29 4.54 -16.32 6.77
N VAL A 30 4.31 -16.29 8.08
CA VAL A 30 3.54 -17.33 8.81
C VAL A 30 2.06 -17.21 8.48
N GLY A 31 1.54 -15.98 8.41
CA GLY A 31 0.14 -15.79 8.08
C GLY A 31 -0.30 -14.34 7.97
N ALA A 32 -1.56 -14.18 7.60
CA ALA A 32 -2.21 -12.89 7.44
C ALA A 32 -3.68 -12.95 7.85
N ILE A 33 -4.22 -11.81 8.29
CA ILE A 33 -5.64 -11.63 8.62
C ILE A 33 -6.16 -10.39 7.89
N ASP A 34 -7.26 -10.56 7.17
CA ASP A 34 -8.04 -9.46 6.59
C ASP A 34 -9.52 -9.85 6.51
N PHE A 35 -10.42 -8.88 6.42
CA PHE A 35 -11.86 -9.13 6.29
C PHE A 35 -12.34 -9.15 4.84
N ASP A 36 -11.61 -8.53 3.90
CA ASP A 36 -11.98 -8.45 2.48
C ASP A 36 -11.62 -9.75 1.76
N GLN A 37 -12.64 -10.49 1.33
CA GLN A 37 -12.47 -11.79 0.68
C GLN A 37 -11.63 -11.71 -0.60
N ALA A 38 -11.75 -10.64 -1.41
CA ALA A 38 -10.96 -10.49 -2.63
C ALA A 38 -9.49 -10.24 -2.30
N ALA A 39 -9.21 -9.45 -1.27
CA ALA A 39 -7.85 -9.23 -0.77
C ALA A 39 -7.24 -10.52 -0.21
N CYS A 40 -8.00 -11.27 0.58
CA CYS A 40 -7.57 -12.59 1.09
C CYS A 40 -7.24 -13.57 -0.04
N ASN A 41 -8.06 -13.60 -1.08
CA ASN A 41 -7.82 -14.47 -2.25
C ASN A 41 -6.55 -14.05 -3.01
N THR A 42 -6.35 -12.74 -3.18
CA THR A 42 -5.10 -12.19 -3.75
C THR A 42 -3.91 -12.57 -2.89
N TYR A 43 -4.01 -12.43 -1.58
CA TYR A 43 -2.92 -12.80 -0.66
C TYR A 43 -2.57 -14.29 -0.76
N LYS A 44 -3.57 -15.18 -0.69
CA LYS A 44 -3.39 -16.64 -0.81
C LYS A 44 -2.69 -17.04 -2.12
N LEU A 45 -3.05 -16.38 -3.22
CA LEU A 45 -2.48 -16.65 -4.53
C LEU A 45 -0.99 -16.30 -4.59
N ASN A 46 -0.61 -15.17 -4.01
CA ASN A 46 0.76 -14.64 -4.09
C ASN A 46 1.68 -15.17 -2.97
N PHE A 47 1.10 -15.64 -1.85
CA PHE A 47 1.83 -16.17 -0.69
C PHE A 47 1.30 -17.55 -0.30
N PRO A 48 1.53 -18.59 -1.13
CA PRO A 48 0.89 -19.90 -0.95
C PRO A 48 1.29 -20.64 0.34
N ASN A 49 2.41 -20.25 0.95
CA ASN A 49 2.89 -20.86 2.20
C ASN A 49 2.36 -20.15 3.46
N ALA A 50 1.70 -18.99 3.33
CA ALA A 50 1.16 -18.27 4.46
C ALA A 50 -0.25 -18.74 4.81
N LYS A 51 -0.55 -18.88 6.10
CA LYS A 51 -1.91 -19.15 6.58
C LYS A 51 -2.74 -17.88 6.53
N VAL A 52 -3.69 -17.78 5.59
CA VAL A 52 -4.57 -16.61 5.45
C VAL A 52 -5.92 -16.88 6.11
N ILE A 53 -6.26 -16.06 7.09
CA ILE A 53 -7.55 -16.09 7.80
C ILE A 53 -8.38 -14.90 7.27
N CYS A 54 -9.48 -15.21 6.58
CA CYS A 54 -10.40 -14.20 6.08
C CYS A 54 -11.58 -14.06 7.04
N GLY A 55 -11.67 -12.94 7.74
CA GLY A 55 -12.74 -12.72 8.72
C GLY A 55 -12.56 -11.46 9.56
N ASP A 56 -13.57 -11.17 10.37
CA ASP A 56 -13.51 -10.04 11.32
C ASP A 56 -12.56 -10.37 12.46
N ILE A 57 -11.48 -9.61 12.58
CA ILE A 57 -10.44 -9.77 13.61
C ILE A 57 -11.02 -9.66 15.05
N ASN A 58 -12.17 -8.98 15.22
CA ASN A 58 -12.85 -8.93 16.52
C ASN A 58 -13.36 -10.31 17.00
N GLN A 59 -13.58 -11.24 16.06
CA GLN A 59 -14.12 -12.57 16.32
C GLN A 59 -13.04 -13.67 16.30
N ILE A 60 -11.79 -13.31 15.97
CA ILE A 60 -10.68 -14.24 15.85
C ILE A 60 -9.84 -14.16 17.13
N SER A 61 -9.81 -15.23 17.95
CA SER A 61 -8.87 -15.32 19.08
C SER A 61 -7.45 -15.61 18.55
N VAL A 62 -6.42 -15.08 19.22
CA VAL A 62 -5.03 -15.31 18.82
C VAL A 62 -4.70 -16.80 18.85
N GLU A 63 -5.14 -17.51 19.89
CA GLU A 63 -4.97 -18.97 20.03
C GLU A 63 -5.54 -19.73 18.83
N SER A 64 -6.74 -19.36 18.34
CA SER A 64 -7.41 -20.03 17.22
C SER A 64 -6.65 -19.90 15.91
N THR A 65 -5.80 -18.88 15.78
CA THR A 65 -4.95 -18.69 14.59
C THR A 65 -3.84 -19.72 14.49
N GLY A 66 -3.38 -20.25 15.63
CA GLY A 66 -2.22 -21.11 15.71
C GLY A 66 -0.89 -20.42 15.39
N PHE A 67 -0.86 -19.08 15.35
CA PHE A 67 0.38 -18.32 15.17
C PHE A 67 1.25 -18.44 16.40
N LYS A 68 2.52 -18.83 16.20
CA LYS A 68 3.49 -19.04 17.29
C LYS A 68 4.86 -18.56 16.85
N ASP A 69 5.69 -18.24 17.82
CA ASP A 69 7.09 -17.83 17.61
C ASP A 69 7.22 -16.70 16.59
N ILE A 70 6.36 -15.67 16.74
CA ILE A 70 6.30 -14.53 15.82
C ILE A 70 7.36 -13.50 16.22
N ASP A 71 8.27 -13.22 15.30
CA ASP A 71 9.32 -12.20 15.49
C ASP A 71 8.84 -10.79 15.17
N ILE A 72 7.99 -10.64 14.15
CA ILE A 72 7.54 -9.32 13.67
C ILE A 72 6.05 -9.36 13.34
N ILE A 73 5.31 -8.35 13.82
CA ILE A 73 3.93 -8.09 13.38
C ILE A 73 3.93 -6.84 12.52
N ILE A 74 3.38 -6.96 11.30
CA ILE A 74 3.18 -5.85 10.38
C ILE A 74 1.70 -5.60 10.17
N GLY A 75 1.32 -4.38 9.73
CA GLY A 75 -0.06 -4.12 9.36
C GLY A 75 -0.44 -2.65 9.24
N GLY A 76 -1.65 -2.42 8.75
CA GLY A 76 -2.25 -1.10 8.58
C GLY A 76 -3.61 -0.99 9.27
N PRO A 77 -3.72 -1.08 10.62
CA PRO A 77 -4.99 -0.98 11.30
C PRO A 77 -5.65 0.38 11.06
N PRO A 78 -6.97 0.45 10.76
CA PRO A 78 -7.64 1.71 10.51
C PRO A 78 -7.67 2.59 11.78
N CYS A 79 -7.11 3.80 11.68
CA CYS A 79 -7.10 4.79 12.77
C CYS A 79 -8.21 5.85 12.63
N GLN A 80 -9.24 5.63 11.82
CA GLN A 80 -10.27 6.63 11.52
C GLN A 80 -11.10 7.02 12.75
N GLY A 81 -11.28 6.12 13.70
CA GLY A 81 -11.98 6.38 14.95
C GLY A 81 -11.28 7.42 15.83
N PHE A 82 -9.97 7.41 15.86
CA PHE A 82 -9.19 8.42 16.58
C PHE A 82 -9.30 9.83 15.95
N SER A 83 -9.65 9.96 14.67
CA SER A 83 -9.75 11.25 13.98
C SER A 83 -11.04 12.04 14.29
N ARG A 84 -12.10 11.39 14.80
CA ARG A 84 -13.42 11.99 15.03
C ARG A 84 -13.85 12.10 16.49
N LEU A 85 -13.06 11.66 17.47
CA LEU A 85 -13.43 11.75 18.87
C LEU A 85 -13.47 13.20 19.34
N ASN A 86 -14.64 13.69 19.73
CA ASN A 86 -14.78 14.93 20.48
C ASN A 86 -14.12 14.77 21.84
N TYR A 87 -13.31 15.74 22.26
CA TYR A 87 -12.64 15.76 23.56
C TYR A 87 -13.60 15.59 24.76
N TRP A 88 -14.89 15.86 24.54
CA TRP A 88 -15.97 15.84 25.54
C TRP A 88 -16.85 14.59 25.49
N ASP A 89 -16.60 13.66 24.61
CA ASP A 89 -17.42 12.46 24.46
C ASP A 89 -17.03 11.42 25.52
N LYS A 90 -17.93 11.18 26.48
CA LYS A 90 -17.76 10.16 27.55
C LYS A 90 -17.79 8.74 27.04
N ASP A 91 -18.28 8.49 25.82
CA ASP A 91 -18.35 7.19 25.14
C ASP A 91 -17.10 6.89 24.30
N ARG A 92 -15.91 7.33 24.76
CA ARG A 92 -14.61 7.20 24.05
C ARG A 92 -14.27 5.79 23.60
N ASP A 93 -14.73 4.77 24.33
CA ASP A 93 -14.44 3.37 24.08
C ASP A 93 -15.40 2.69 23.10
N ASN A 94 -16.47 3.38 22.68
CA ASN A 94 -17.55 2.79 21.90
C ASN A 94 -17.50 3.06 20.38
N ASP A 95 -16.53 3.84 19.84
CA ASP A 95 -16.38 3.92 18.38
C ASP A 95 -15.85 2.57 17.84
N PRO A 96 -16.65 1.83 17.05
CA PRO A 96 -16.27 0.50 16.57
C PRO A 96 -14.97 0.50 15.73
N ARG A 97 -14.54 1.67 15.24
CA ARG A 97 -13.30 1.82 14.48
C ARG A 97 -12.06 1.90 15.37
N ASN A 98 -12.19 2.33 16.64
CA ASN A 98 -11.11 2.25 17.63
C ASN A 98 -10.87 0.79 18.04
N LYS A 99 -11.93 -0.02 18.04
CA LYS A 99 -11.82 -1.45 18.40
C LYS A 99 -10.82 -2.19 17.51
N LEU A 100 -10.69 -1.82 16.23
CA LEU A 100 -9.77 -2.50 15.30
C LEU A 100 -8.30 -2.28 15.65
N PHE A 101 -7.92 -1.08 16.10
CA PHE A 101 -6.57 -0.83 16.58
C PHE A 101 -6.28 -1.61 17.88
N TYR A 102 -7.25 -1.70 18.80
CA TYR A 102 -7.10 -2.51 20.00
C TYR A 102 -6.97 -4.01 19.67
N GLN A 103 -7.59 -4.50 18.59
CA GLN A 103 -7.36 -5.87 18.15
C GLN A 103 -5.92 -6.10 17.68
N TYR A 104 -5.32 -5.12 17.00
CA TYR A 104 -3.90 -5.19 16.68
C TYR A 104 -3.05 -5.30 17.94
N LEU A 105 -3.31 -4.47 18.96
CA LEU A 105 -2.59 -4.51 20.23
C LEU A 105 -2.77 -5.84 20.97
N ARG A 106 -3.96 -6.44 20.95
CA ARG A 106 -4.21 -7.77 21.53
C ARG A 106 -3.30 -8.83 20.95
N PHE A 107 -3.13 -8.85 19.62
CA PHE A 107 -2.17 -9.75 18.98
C PHE A 107 -0.73 -9.47 19.43
N VAL A 108 -0.38 -8.22 19.61
CA VAL A 108 0.95 -7.83 20.12
C VAL A 108 1.16 -8.32 21.55
N GLU A 109 0.18 -8.11 22.43
CA GLU A 109 0.25 -8.54 23.84
C GLU A 109 0.37 -10.05 23.98
N GLU A 110 -0.39 -10.82 23.19
CA GLU A 110 -0.38 -12.28 23.29
C GLU A 110 0.84 -12.93 22.62
N LEU A 111 1.31 -12.37 21.48
CA LEU A 111 2.41 -12.97 20.71
C LEU A 111 3.79 -12.39 21.05
N GLN A 112 3.85 -11.23 21.71
CA GLN A 112 5.09 -10.60 22.17
C GLN A 112 6.22 -10.57 21.11
N PRO A 113 5.98 -10.04 19.88
CA PRO A 113 7.00 -10.01 18.83
C PRO A 113 8.18 -9.11 19.20
N ASN A 114 9.32 -9.27 18.53
CA ASN A 114 10.50 -8.43 18.74
C ASN A 114 10.33 -7.03 18.14
N ALA A 115 9.56 -6.93 17.05
CA ALA A 115 9.31 -5.66 16.35
C ALA A 115 7.90 -5.57 15.77
N LEU A 116 7.45 -4.32 15.58
CA LEU A 116 6.17 -3.97 14.98
C LEU A 116 6.38 -2.96 13.88
N LEU A 117 5.60 -3.08 12.80
CA LEU A 117 5.44 -2.06 11.78
C LEU A 117 3.96 -1.73 11.62
N ILE A 118 3.58 -0.48 11.91
CA ILE A 118 2.22 0.01 11.69
C ILE A 118 2.25 1.12 10.64
N GLU A 119 1.49 0.93 9.55
CA GLU A 119 1.31 1.94 8.51
C GLU A 119 -0.03 2.66 8.65
N ASN A 120 -0.03 3.94 8.31
CA ASN A 120 -1.27 4.71 8.21
C ASN A 120 -1.12 5.93 7.27
N VAL A 121 -2.24 6.60 7.00
CA VAL A 121 -2.23 7.86 6.24
C VAL A 121 -1.47 8.95 6.99
N LYS A 122 -0.71 9.79 6.27
CA LYS A 122 0.15 10.83 6.89
C LYS A 122 -0.60 11.73 7.87
N ASN A 123 -1.87 12.02 7.61
CA ASN A 123 -2.65 12.93 8.43
C ASN A 123 -2.94 12.38 9.84
N VAL A 124 -2.73 11.10 10.10
CA VAL A 124 -2.88 10.50 11.44
C VAL A 124 -1.94 11.16 12.46
N LEU A 125 -0.74 11.60 12.03
CA LEU A 125 0.24 12.21 12.92
C LEU A 125 -0.18 13.60 13.45
N VAL A 126 -0.99 14.33 12.68
CA VAL A 126 -1.49 15.65 13.06
C VAL A 126 -2.95 15.62 13.51
N ALA A 127 -3.61 14.48 13.37
CA ALA A 127 -4.99 14.31 13.78
C ALA A 127 -5.16 14.64 15.27
N LYS A 128 -6.15 15.49 15.59
CA LYS A 128 -6.45 15.93 16.96
C LYS A 128 -5.22 16.46 17.72
N ASN A 129 -4.47 17.35 17.09
CA ASN A 129 -3.27 17.95 17.69
C ASN A 129 -2.23 16.91 18.18
N GLY A 130 -2.06 15.81 17.45
CA GLY A 130 -1.11 14.76 17.78
C GLY A 130 -1.59 13.74 18.82
N TYR A 131 -2.87 13.74 19.18
CA TYR A 131 -3.42 12.77 20.14
C TYR A 131 -3.27 11.32 19.70
N VAL A 132 -3.47 11.04 18.40
CA VAL A 132 -3.39 9.66 17.88
C VAL A 132 -1.99 9.06 18.05
N PRO A 133 -0.91 9.67 17.53
CA PRO A 133 0.43 9.11 17.67
C PRO A 133 0.88 9.01 19.13
N GLN A 134 0.47 9.95 19.99
CA GLN A 134 0.79 9.89 21.43
C GLN A 134 0.13 8.68 22.11
N ASN A 135 -1.13 8.37 21.78
CA ASN A 135 -1.80 7.19 22.35
C ASN A 135 -1.21 5.87 21.82
N VAL A 136 -0.97 5.77 20.50
CA VAL A 136 -0.29 4.60 19.93
C VAL A 136 1.04 4.36 20.64
N LYS A 137 1.83 5.43 20.83
CA LYS A 137 3.09 5.37 21.54
C LYS A 137 2.90 4.90 22.98
N ARG A 138 2.03 5.56 23.76
CA ARG A 138 1.77 5.22 25.16
C ARG A 138 1.38 3.76 25.33
N PHE A 139 0.40 3.27 24.57
CA PHE A 139 -0.05 1.87 24.69
C PHE A 139 1.06 0.85 24.44
N LEU A 140 1.87 1.09 23.39
CA LEU A 140 2.97 0.19 23.08
C LEU A 140 4.10 0.28 24.10
N GLU A 141 4.38 1.46 24.66
CA GLU A 141 5.38 1.64 25.73
C GLU A 141 4.95 0.96 27.04
N GLU A 142 3.65 0.97 27.36
CA GLU A 142 3.08 0.27 28.53
C GLU A 142 3.28 -1.24 28.43
N ILE A 143 3.23 -1.82 27.24
CA ILE A 143 3.44 -3.26 26.99
C ILE A 143 4.88 -3.64 26.63
N GLY A 144 5.85 -2.73 26.83
CA GLY A 144 7.28 -3.06 26.82
C GLY A 144 8.03 -2.71 25.52
N TYR A 145 7.50 -1.84 24.67
CA TYR A 145 8.16 -1.43 23.43
C TYR A 145 8.72 0.01 23.50
N GLU A 146 9.74 0.28 22.70
CA GLU A 146 10.20 1.63 22.36
C GLU A 146 9.63 2.02 21.00
N VAL A 147 8.93 3.15 20.93
CA VAL A 147 8.16 3.55 19.73
C VAL A 147 8.76 4.77 19.06
N SER A 148 9.02 4.63 17.77
CA SER A 148 9.37 5.73 16.86
C SER A 148 8.31 5.87 15.77
N TYR A 149 8.07 7.09 15.29
CA TYR A 149 7.21 7.31 14.13
C TYR A 149 7.69 8.47 13.27
N SER A 150 7.45 8.38 11.97
CA SER A 150 7.82 9.41 11.00
C SER A 150 6.91 9.36 9.77
N ILE A 151 6.96 10.43 8.97
CA ILE A 151 6.38 10.41 7.62
C ILE A 151 7.45 9.92 6.65
N VAL A 152 7.13 8.87 5.91
CA VAL A 152 8.01 8.26 4.92
C VAL A 152 7.42 8.48 3.53
N CYS A 153 8.26 8.89 2.57
CA CYS A 153 7.89 9.05 1.17
C CYS A 153 8.33 7.82 0.36
N ALA A 154 7.39 7.18 -0.31
CA ALA A 154 7.68 5.98 -1.11
C ALA A 154 8.67 6.26 -2.26
N ALA A 155 8.61 7.46 -2.87
CA ALA A 155 9.52 7.83 -3.96
C ALA A 155 11.00 7.80 -3.56
N ASP A 156 11.33 7.95 -2.28
CA ASP A 156 12.71 7.90 -1.79
C ASP A 156 13.32 6.49 -1.86
N PHE A 157 12.49 5.47 -2.09
CA PHE A 157 12.90 4.06 -2.17
C PHE A 157 12.73 3.47 -3.58
N GLY A 158 12.68 4.32 -4.61
CA GLY A 158 12.54 3.90 -6.00
C GLY A 158 11.12 3.50 -6.40
N VAL A 159 10.10 3.90 -5.62
CA VAL A 159 8.70 3.77 -6.02
C VAL A 159 8.34 4.94 -6.93
N PRO A 160 7.77 4.72 -8.13
CA PRO A 160 7.45 5.80 -9.06
C PRO A 160 6.19 6.59 -8.64
N GLN A 161 6.12 6.93 -7.33
CA GLN A 161 4.96 7.59 -6.74
C GLN A 161 5.31 8.43 -5.52
N ASN A 162 4.87 9.68 -5.52
CA ASN A 162 4.92 10.58 -4.37
C ASN A 162 3.80 10.20 -3.37
N ARG A 163 4.03 9.10 -2.62
CA ARG A 163 3.12 8.57 -1.61
C ARG A 163 3.72 8.72 -0.23
N PHE A 164 3.10 9.57 0.59
CA PHE A 164 3.51 9.83 1.97
C PHE A 164 2.67 9.01 2.94
N ARG A 165 3.33 8.32 3.86
CA ARG A 165 2.68 7.50 4.89
C ARG A 165 3.27 7.75 6.26
N ALA A 166 2.42 7.73 7.26
CA ALA A 166 2.84 7.66 8.65
C ALA A 166 3.27 6.22 8.94
N ILE A 167 4.50 6.06 9.38
CA ILE A 167 5.07 4.77 9.76
C ILE A 167 5.41 4.83 11.24
N PHE A 168 4.90 3.87 11.99
CA PHE A 168 5.29 3.61 13.35
C PHE A 168 6.12 2.32 13.36
N VAL A 169 7.25 2.36 14.01
CA VAL A 169 8.07 1.20 14.31
C VAL A 169 8.20 1.10 15.82
N ALA A 170 7.87 -0.05 16.36
CA ALA A 170 8.08 -0.34 17.77
C ALA A 170 9.01 -1.55 17.89
N LEU A 171 10.02 -1.44 18.73
CA LEU A 171 10.96 -2.50 19.05
C LEU A 171 10.84 -2.84 20.54
N LYS A 172 11.02 -4.11 20.93
CA LYS A 172 11.17 -4.44 22.36
C LYS A 172 12.26 -3.57 22.98
N LYS A 173 12.09 -3.15 24.22
CA LYS A 173 13.02 -2.24 24.92
C LYS A 173 14.48 -2.67 24.87
N GLU A 174 14.75 -3.98 24.83
CA GLU A 174 16.10 -4.53 24.74
C GLU A 174 16.83 -4.18 23.45
N TYR A 175 16.09 -3.89 22.35
CA TYR A 175 16.65 -3.47 21.06
C TYR A 175 16.78 -1.94 20.95
N GLY A 176 16.28 -1.19 21.94
CA GLY A 176 16.28 0.25 21.94
C GLY A 176 15.31 0.87 20.94
N LYS A 177 15.52 2.13 20.64
CA LYS A 177 14.62 2.94 19.79
C LYS A 177 15.00 2.83 18.33
N PHE A 178 14.01 2.62 17.46
CA PHE A 178 14.24 2.63 16.01
C PHE A 178 14.62 4.03 15.52
N ASP A 179 15.73 4.09 14.76
CA ASP A 179 16.19 5.31 14.14
C ASP A 179 15.78 5.36 12.67
N PHE A 180 14.89 6.32 12.31
CA PHE A 180 14.45 6.53 10.94
C PHE A 180 15.57 6.99 9.99
N ASP A 181 16.68 7.58 10.50
CA ASP A 181 17.82 7.94 9.66
C ASP A 181 18.54 6.72 9.11
N SER A 182 18.37 5.56 9.74
CA SER A 182 18.86 4.27 9.22
C SER A 182 18.28 3.93 7.84
N LEU A 183 17.13 4.49 7.47
CA LEU A 183 16.53 4.32 6.13
C LEU A 183 17.35 5.00 5.02
N ASN A 184 18.21 5.97 5.34
CA ASN A 184 19.01 6.69 4.34
C ASN A 184 19.88 5.75 3.50
N LYS A 185 20.39 4.65 4.08
CA LYS A 185 21.19 3.64 3.36
C LYS A 185 20.40 2.82 2.33
N TYR A 186 19.06 2.87 2.38
CA TYR A 186 18.17 2.16 1.45
C TYR A 186 17.51 3.07 0.43
N LYS A 187 17.79 4.38 0.48
CA LYS A 187 17.28 5.32 -0.51
C LYS A 187 17.80 4.99 -1.90
N LYS A 188 16.94 5.22 -2.89
CA LYS A 188 17.20 5.01 -4.32
C LYS A 188 16.89 6.28 -5.11
N ALA A 189 17.40 6.35 -6.34
CA ALA A 189 16.98 7.39 -7.28
C ALA A 189 15.48 7.35 -7.50
N LYS A 190 14.89 8.52 -7.73
CA LYS A 190 13.46 8.62 -8.07
C LYS A 190 13.22 8.00 -9.45
N VAL A 191 12.13 7.28 -9.55
CA VAL A 191 11.65 6.65 -10.79
C VAL A 191 10.44 7.44 -11.29
N THR A 192 10.43 7.77 -12.56
CA THR A 192 9.33 8.50 -13.21
C THR A 192 8.18 7.59 -13.59
N THR A 193 7.02 8.18 -13.88
CA THR A 193 5.86 7.42 -14.35
C THR A 193 6.14 6.69 -15.66
N ALA A 194 6.85 7.33 -16.60
CA ALA A 194 7.22 6.70 -17.88
C ALA A 194 8.17 5.53 -17.68
N GLU A 195 9.21 5.67 -16.85
CA GLU A 195 10.12 4.58 -16.52
C GLU A 195 9.40 3.37 -15.89
N ALA A 196 8.22 3.59 -15.31
CA ALA A 196 7.45 2.51 -14.70
C ALA A 196 6.57 1.74 -15.70
N ILE A 197 5.96 2.42 -16.68
CA ILE A 197 4.85 1.85 -17.45
C ILE A 197 4.93 2.03 -18.99
N SER A 198 5.98 2.70 -19.54
CA SER A 198 6.04 2.96 -21.00
C SER A 198 6.04 1.69 -21.83
N ASP A 199 6.68 0.64 -21.37
CA ASP A 199 6.77 -0.66 -22.06
C ASP A 199 5.44 -1.42 -22.17
N ILE A 200 4.45 -1.10 -21.35
CA ILE A 200 3.12 -1.72 -21.36
C ILE A 200 2.00 -0.76 -21.78
N ALA A 201 2.26 0.53 -21.83
CA ALA A 201 1.26 1.57 -22.08
C ALA A 201 0.60 1.47 -23.45
N SER A 202 1.33 1.04 -24.48
CA SER A 202 0.87 0.92 -25.87
C SER A 202 0.24 -0.45 -26.20
N ILE A 203 0.15 -1.36 -25.24
CA ILE A 203 -0.52 -2.66 -25.44
C ILE A 203 -2.03 -2.40 -25.43
N GLU A 204 -2.59 -2.07 -26.60
CA GLU A 204 -3.98 -1.57 -26.71
C GLU A 204 -5.04 -2.64 -26.65
N GLU A 205 -4.76 -3.85 -27.11
CA GLU A 205 -5.81 -4.84 -27.32
C GLU A 205 -5.39 -6.22 -26.87
N ALA A 206 -5.10 -6.39 -25.68
CA ALA A 206 -5.18 -7.78 -25.39
C ALA A 206 -6.57 -8.08 -24.89
N ALA A 207 -7.20 -8.98 -25.59
CA ALA A 207 -8.33 -9.72 -25.11
C ALA A 207 -7.93 -10.43 -23.81
N MET A 208 -7.89 -9.69 -22.70
CA MET A 208 -7.46 -10.17 -21.42
C MET A 208 -8.68 -10.65 -20.67
N THR A 209 -8.79 -11.93 -20.53
CA THR A 209 -9.63 -12.50 -19.50
C THR A 209 -8.97 -12.23 -18.13
N PHE A 210 -9.75 -11.82 -17.13
CA PHE A 210 -9.28 -11.53 -15.78
C PHE A 210 -8.50 -12.68 -15.13
N GLU A 211 -8.73 -13.91 -15.55
CA GLU A 211 -8.29 -15.13 -14.90
C GLU A 211 -7.06 -15.79 -15.53
N GLN A 212 -6.73 -15.40 -16.75
CA GLN A 212 -5.61 -16.02 -17.48
C GLN A 212 -4.67 -14.94 -17.94
N GLY A 213 -3.56 -14.76 -17.21
CA GLY A 213 -2.52 -13.85 -17.68
C GLY A 213 -2.21 -14.09 -19.15
N THR A 214 -2.27 -13.02 -19.95
CA THR A 214 -1.92 -13.12 -21.37
C THR A 214 -0.42 -12.96 -21.51
N ILE A 215 0.20 -13.87 -22.22
CA ILE A 215 1.60 -13.76 -22.60
C ILE A 215 1.67 -12.69 -23.68
N PHE A 216 2.30 -11.56 -23.34
CA PHE A 216 2.70 -10.58 -24.34
C PHE A 216 4.16 -10.78 -24.64
N SER A 217 4.50 -10.58 -25.89
CA SER A 217 5.87 -10.23 -26.22
C SER A 217 6.10 -8.81 -25.68
N LEU A 218 6.36 -8.72 -24.38
CA LEU A 218 6.80 -7.47 -23.78
C LEU A 218 8.07 -7.06 -24.53
N GLY A 219 8.11 -5.81 -24.99
CA GLY A 219 9.31 -5.23 -25.56
C GLY A 219 10.47 -5.32 -24.54
N LYS A 220 11.69 -5.09 -25.00
CA LYS A 220 12.82 -4.97 -24.08
C LYS A 220 12.51 -3.86 -23.08
N PRO A 221 12.79 -4.09 -21.80
CA PRO A 221 12.57 -3.03 -20.79
C PRO A 221 13.44 -1.82 -21.11
N GLU A 222 12.83 -0.64 -21.14
CA GLU A 222 13.46 0.65 -21.46
C GLU A 222 14.14 1.27 -20.22
N SER A 223 13.81 0.77 -19.03
CA SER A 223 14.39 1.23 -17.77
C SER A 223 14.78 0.07 -16.86
N ASP A 224 15.65 0.35 -15.88
CA ASP A 224 16.00 -0.64 -14.85
C ASP A 224 14.78 -0.99 -13.98
N TYR A 225 13.86 -0.03 -13.81
CA TYR A 225 12.65 -0.28 -13.07
C TYR A 225 11.73 -1.28 -13.79
N GLN A 226 11.53 -1.13 -15.09
CA GLN A 226 10.75 -2.10 -15.89
C GLN A 226 11.38 -3.49 -15.84
N ARG A 227 12.72 -3.57 -15.95
CA ARG A 227 13.46 -4.82 -15.80
C ARG A 227 13.22 -5.50 -14.44
N LEU A 228 13.10 -4.70 -13.38
CA LEU A 228 12.79 -5.20 -12.03
C LEU A 228 11.33 -5.68 -11.92
N MET A 229 10.40 -5.04 -12.65
CA MET A 229 8.96 -5.33 -12.53
C MET A 229 8.51 -6.47 -13.44
N GLN A 230 9.13 -6.67 -14.61
CA GLN A 230 8.73 -7.70 -15.56
C GLN A 230 8.81 -9.10 -14.96
N ALA A 231 7.76 -9.90 -15.18
CA ALA A 231 7.75 -11.29 -14.75
C ALA A 231 8.73 -12.13 -15.61
N PRO A 232 9.50 -13.06 -15.01
CA PRO A 232 10.46 -13.87 -15.74
C PRO A 232 9.85 -14.72 -16.88
N ASP A 233 8.57 -15.07 -16.74
CA ASP A 233 7.82 -15.84 -17.74
C ASP A 233 7.18 -14.96 -18.83
N GLY A 234 7.40 -13.65 -18.80
CA GLY A 234 6.85 -12.68 -19.76
C GLY A 234 5.34 -12.49 -19.68
N LYS A 235 4.68 -13.03 -18.66
CA LYS A 235 3.23 -12.87 -18.51
C LYS A 235 2.88 -11.52 -17.91
N LEU A 236 1.82 -10.92 -18.42
CA LEU A 236 1.22 -9.71 -17.91
C LEU A 236 -0.20 -9.97 -17.41
N HIS A 237 -0.42 -9.82 -16.11
CA HIS A 237 -1.72 -10.00 -15.48
C HIS A 237 -2.34 -8.65 -15.14
N ASN A 238 -3.67 -8.57 -15.05
CA ASN A 238 -4.43 -7.40 -14.62
C ASN A 238 -4.24 -6.15 -15.50
N HIS A 239 -3.88 -6.33 -16.79
CA HIS A 239 -3.68 -5.24 -17.74
C HIS A 239 -4.90 -5.12 -18.69
N MET A 240 -6.07 -4.80 -18.14
CA MET A 240 -7.28 -4.56 -18.93
C MET A 240 -7.53 -3.07 -19.05
N ILE A 241 -7.69 -2.59 -20.28
CA ILE A 241 -8.01 -1.20 -20.57
C ILE A 241 -9.48 -0.94 -20.29
N TYR A 242 -9.74 0.12 -19.55
CA TYR A 242 -11.08 0.61 -19.28
C TYR A 242 -11.21 2.05 -19.74
N TYR A 243 -12.13 2.27 -20.64
CA TYR A 243 -12.50 3.60 -21.07
C TYR A 243 -13.60 4.14 -20.15
N PRO A 244 -13.48 5.36 -19.62
CA PRO A 244 -14.56 6.00 -18.89
C PRO A 244 -15.70 6.39 -19.87
N ALA A 245 -16.82 6.87 -19.33
CA ALA A 245 -17.95 7.36 -20.15
C ALA A 245 -17.48 8.45 -21.14
N SER A 246 -18.10 8.52 -22.31
CA SER A 246 -17.70 9.39 -23.42
C SER A 246 -17.53 10.86 -23.03
N ASN A 247 -18.41 11.40 -22.19
CA ASN A 247 -18.27 12.75 -21.66
C ASN A 247 -17.00 12.95 -20.83
N VAL A 248 -16.58 11.96 -20.07
CA VAL A 248 -15.31 12.00 -19.30
C VAL A 248 -14.12 11.91 -20.24
N GLN A 249 -14.19 11.05 -21.27
CA GLN A 249 -13.13 10.98 -22.29
C GLN A 249 -12.96 12.34 -22.99
N THR A 250 -14.07 13.02 -23.33
CA THR A 250 -14.01 14.37 -23.88
C THR A 250 -13.38 15.35 -22.90
N MET A 251 -13.71 15.31 -21.61
CA MET A 251 -13.06 16.15 -20.60
C MET A 251 -11.54 15.91 -20.54
N MET A 252 -11.09 14.66 -20.73
CA MET A 252 -9.66 14.31 -20.72
C MET A 252 -8.88 15.02 -21.84
N THR A 253 -9.48 15.30 -23.01
CA THR A 253 -8.80 15.98 -24.11
C THR A 253 -8.36 17.40 -23.77
N PHE A 254 -9.05 18.06 -22.83
CA PHE A 254 -8.70 19.41 -22.37
C PHE A 254 -7.61 19.43 -21.31
N VAL A 255 -7.27 18.28 -20.73
CA VAL A 255 -6.31 18.21 -19.63
C VAL A 255 -4.93 17.85 -20.16
N PRO A 256 -3.99 18.80 -20.24
CA PRO A 256 -2.62 18.51 -20.66
C PRO A 256 -1.88 17.69 -19.62
N GLU A 257 -0.72 17.16 -19.98
CA GLU A 257 0.15 16.43 -19.07
C GLU A 257 0.47 17.27 -17.82
N GLY A 258 0.24 16.69 -16.64
CA GLY A 258 0.34 17.41 -15.37
C GLY A 258 -0.81 18.37 -15.04
N GLY A 259 -1.78 18.55 -15.96
CA GLY A 259 -3.00 19.32 -15.73
C GLY A 259 -4.04 18.60 -14.86
N ASN A 260 -5.13 19.28 -14.58
CA ASN A 260 -6.25 18.73 -13.83
C ASN A 260 -7.60 19.34 -14.27
N TRP A 261 -8.66 19.06 -13.55
CA TRP A 261 -10.03 19.53 -13.83
C TRP A 261 -10.15 21.03 -14.13
N ARG A 262 -9.22 21.88 -13.68
CA ARG A 262 -9.24 23.34 -13.95
C ARG A 262 -9.00 23.68 -15.41
N CYS A 263 -8.44 22.74 -16.20
CA CYS A 263 -8.24 22.88 -17.63
C CYS A 263 -9.51 22.54 -18.44
N VAL A 264 -10.51 21.94 -17.80
CA VAL A 264 -11.77 21.52 -18.45
C VAL A 264 -12.75 22.69 -18.46
N PRO A 265 -13.41 23.00 -19.60
CA PRO A 265 -14.45 24.02 -19.66
C PRO A 265 -15.55 23.83 -18.61
N LYS A 266 -15.95 24.92 -17.95
CA LYS A 266 -16.88 24.85 -16.79
C LYS A 266 -18.23 24.24 -17.15
N GLU A 267 -18.73 24.51 -18.34
CA GLU A 267 -19.98 24.03 -18.91
C GLU A 267 -20.05 22.50 -19.09
N MET A 268 -18.91 21.83 -19.09
CA MET A 268 -18.85 20.37 -19.15
C MET A 268 -19.15 19.70 -17.80
N PHE A 269 -19.18 20.46 -16.72
CA PHE A 269 -19.49 19.92 -15.41
C PHE A 269 -20.98 20.04 -15.08
N LYS A 270 -21.60 18.95 -14.60
CA LYS A 270 -22.99 18.94 -14.15
C LYS A 270 -23.27 19.84 -12.93
N SER A 271 -22.24 20.31 -12.25
CA SER A 271 -22.37 21.16 -11.06
C SER A 271 -21.29 22.24 -11.05
N GLU A 272 -21.66 23.42 -10.58
CA GLU A 272 -20.78 24.61 -10.46
C GLU A 272 -19.77 24.52 -9.28
N ARG A 273 -19.52 23.35 -8.72
CA ARG A 273 -18.60 23.18 -7.60
C ARG A 273 -17.20 23.70 -7.97
N THR A 274 -16.73 24.69 -7.23
CA THR A 274 -15.38 25.29 -7.39
C THR A 274 -14.34 24.67 -6.45
N ASN A 275 -14.77 23.85 -5.48
CA ASN A 275 -13.94 23.25 -4.42
C ASN A 275 -13.60 21.76 -4.66
N ARG A 276 -13.45 21.34 -5.93
CA ARG A 276 -13.01 19.98 -6.23
C ARG A 276 -11.57 19.74 -5.76
N TYR A 277 -11.27 18.52 -5.35
CA TYR A 277 -9.91 18.12 -4.99
C TYR A 277 -8.93 18.42 -6.14
N THR A 278 -7.73 18.88 -5.80
CA THR A 278 -6.70 19.24 -6.79
C THR A 278 -6.36 18.09 -7.74
N ASN A 279 -6.42 16.86 -7.23
CA ASN A 279 -6.13 15.67 -8.03
C ASN A 279 -7.33 15.14 -8.84
N TYR A 280 -8.49 15.80 -8.79
CA TYR A 280 -9.63 15.39 -9.62
C TYR A 280 -9.33 15.62 -11.08
N LEU A 281 -9.58 14.63 -11.95
CA LEU A 281 -9.24 14.62 -13.37
C LEU A 281 -7.76 15.00 -13.64
N ARG A 282 -6.85 14.45 -12.86
CA ARG A 282 -5.41 14.73 -12.99
C ARG A 282 -4.79 13.86 -14.09
N ARG A 283 -4.17 14.46 -15.10
CA ARG A 283 -3.30 13.74 -16.01
C ARG A 283 -1.93 13.55 -15.37
N LEU A 284 -1.44 12.30 -15.34
CA LEU A 284 -0.10 12.00 -14.84
C LEU A 284 0.97 12.72 -15.67
N LYS A 285 2.16 12.91 -15.10
CA LYS A 285 3.35 13.40 -15.81
C LYS A 285 4.28 12.23 -16.09
N ARG A 286 4.86 12.21 -17.28
CA ARG A 286 5.77 11.13 -17.69
C ARG A 286 7.13 11.20 -17.03
N ASP A 287 7.65 12.41 -16.79
CA ASP A 287 9.00 12.73 -16.32
C ASP A 287 9.11 12.94 -14.80
N GLU A 288 8.04 12.68 -14.07
CA GLU A 288 8.00 12.78 -12.60
C GLU A 288 7.42 11.50 -11.99
N PRO A 289 7.72 11.19 -10.70
CA PRO A 289 6.95 10.21 -9.97
C PRO A 289 5.48 10.57 -9.94
N SER A 290 4.60 9.60 -10.09
CA SER A 290 3.15 9.78 -10.07
C SER A 290 2.67 10.45 -8.77
N ILE A 291 1.49 11.05 -8.82
CA ILE A 291 0.70 11.35 -7.61
C ILE A 291 0.31 10.06 -6.90
N THR A 292 -0.17 10.18 -5.67
CA THR A 292 -0.69 9.01 -4.94
C THR A 292 -1.81 8.33 -5.70
N ILE A 293 -1.62 7.05 -6.04
CA ILE A 293 -2.65 6.17 -6.56
C ILE A 293 -3.66 5.91 -5.44
N ASP A 294 -4.93 6.12 -5.72
CA ASP A 294 -6.02 5.92 -4.77
C ASP A 294 -6.91 4.73 -5.17
N THR A 295 -7.95 4.50 -4.39
CA THR A 295 -8.91 3.42 -4.59
C THR A 295 -9.95 3.74 -5.67
N GLY A 296 -9.99 4.98 -6.14
CA GLY A 296 -10.93 5.49 -7.14
C GLY A 296 -10.29 5.56 -8.52
N HIS A 297 -10.81 4.82 -9.45
CA HIS A 297 -10.26 4.69 -10.80
C HIS A 297 -10.63 5.82 -11.78
N ASN A 298 -11.26 6.92 -11.34
CA ASN A 298 -11.67 8.04 -12.19
C ASN A 298 -11.01 9.37 -11.81
N VAL A 299 -9.98 9.36 -10.96
CA VAL A 299 -9.39 10.57 -10.39
C VAL A 299 -8.17 11.02 -11.17
N TYR A 300 -7.44 10.09 -11.78
CA TYR A 300 -6.22 10.36 -12.53
C TYR A 300 -6.22 9.62 -13.87
N PHE A 301 -5.50 10.17 -14.86
CA PHE A 301 -5.42 9.66 -16.22
C PHE A 301 -4.01 9.26 -16.59
N HIS A 302 -3.90 8.38 -17.56
CA HIS A 302 -2.62 8.07 -18.19
C HIS A 302 -1.95 9.33 -18.77
N TYR A 303 -0.62 9.44 -18.69
CA TYR A 303 0.10 10.63 -19.13
C TYR A 303 -0.07 10.92 -20.63
N THR A 304 -0.26 9.90 -21.49
CA THR A 304 -0.45 10.05 -22.94
C THR A 304 -1.89 9.80 -23.37
N PHE A 305 -2.51 8.70 -22.93
CA PHE A 305 -3.79 8.23 -23.44
C PHE A 305 -4.97 8.84 -22.68
N ASN A 306 -6.12 9.03 -23.38
CA ASN A 306 -7.37 9.52 -22.78
C ASN A 306 -8.13 8.37 -22.08
N ARG A 307 -7.46 7.68 -21.19
CA ARG A 307 -7.98 6.59 -20.36
C ARG A 307 -7.37 6.63 -18.96
N VAL A 308 -7.99 5.94 -18.05
CA VAL A 308 -7.37 5.69 -16.74
C VAL A 308 -6.23 4.66 -16.91
N PRO A 309 -5.19 4.70 -16.08
CA PRO A 309 -4.22 3.60 -16.03
C PRO A 309 -4.91 2.28 -15.74
N THR A 310 -4.41 1.21 -16.35
CA THR A 310 -4.87 -0.15 -16.03
C THR A 310 -4.52 -0.50 -14.59
N ILE A 311 -5.09 -1.60 -14.10
CA ILE A 311 -4.74 -2.13 -12.77
C ILE A 311 -3.24 -2.46 -12.71
N ARG A 312 -2.68 -3.07 -13.78
CA ARG A 312 -1.25 -3.38 -13.87
C ARG A 312 -0.37 -2.13 -13.91
N GLU A 313 -0.73 -1.12 -14.70
CA GLU A 313 -0.01 0.15 -14.69
C GLU A 313 -0.02 0.80 -13.30
N SER A 314 -1.19 0.82 -12.65
CA SER A 314 -1.32 1.30 -11.27
C SER A 314 -0.52 0.46 -10.27
N ALA A 315 -0.48 -0.85 -10.44
CA ALA A 315 0.29 -1.78 -9.63
C ALA A 315 1.81 -1.57 -9.78
N ARG A 316 2.29 -1.35 -11.02
CA ARG A 316 3.69 -0.97 -11.25
C ARG A 316 4.05 0.37 -10.62
N ILE A 317 3.16 1.36 -10.70
CA ILE A 317 3.33 2.65 -10.00
C ILE A 317 3.38 2.46 -8.48
N GLN A 318 2.74 1.43 -7.95
CA GLN A 318 2.82 1.00 -6.55
C GLN A 318 3.97 0.03 -6.26
N SER A 319 4.84 -0.25 -7.24
CA SER A 319 5.97 -1.18 -7.15
C SER A 319 5.61 -2.66 -6.93
N PHE A 320 4.43 -3.11 -7.38
CA PHE A 320 4.14 -4.53 -7.47
C PHE A 320 4.73 -5.11 -8.77
N PRO A 321 5.46 -6.23 -8.71
CA PRO A 321 5.96 -6.89 -9.90
C PRO A 321 4.81 -7.51 -10.73
N ASP A 322 5.05 -7.76 -12.01
CA ASP A 322 4.04 -8.32 -12.92
C ASP A 322 3.60 -9.74 -12.53
N SER A 323 4.46 -10.47 -11.85
CA SER A 323 4.14 -11.78 -11.27
C SER A 323 3.13 -11.70 -10.11
N PHE A 324 2.88 -10.51 -9.53
CA PHE A 324 1.90 -10.34 -8.47
C PHE A 324 0.50 -10.19 -9.07
N ILE A 325 -0.40 -11.12 -8.79
CA ILE A 325 -1.73 -11.23 -9.41
C ILE A 325 -2.81 -10.76 -8.45
N PHE A 326 -3.64 -9.81 -8.90
CA PHE A 326 -4.80 -9.33 -8.14
C PHE A 326 -6.05 -10.08 -8.56
N THR A 327 -6.86 -10.52 -7.60
CA THR A 327 -8.13 -11.22 -7.82
C THR A 327 -9.34 -10.36 -7.48
N GLY A 328 -10.53 -10.83 -7.87
CA GLY A 328 -11.79 -10.12 -7.67
C GLY A 328 -12.17 -9.22 -8.84
N GLY A 329 -13.29 -8.52 -8.69
CA GLY A 329 -13.78 -7.61 -9.72
C GLY A 329 -12.92 -6.34 -9.84
N LYS A 330 -13.09 -5.60 -10.95
CA LYS A 330 -12.33 -4.37 -11.27
C LYS A 330 -12.20 -3.41 -10.08
N GLY A 331 -13.32 -3.06 -9.43
CA GLY A 331 -13.31 -2.11 -8.31
C GLY A 331 -12.55 -2.64 -7.10
N GLN A 332 -12.59 -3.95 -6.86
CA GLN A 332 -11.84 -4.61 -5.78
C GLN A 332 -10.34 -4.59 -6.06
N GLN A 333 -9.92 -4.86 -7.30
CA GLN A 333 -8.51 -4.81 -7.69
C GLN A 333 -7.92 -3.38 -7.57
N PHE A 334 -8.64 -2.34 -8.04
CA PHE A 334 -8.21 -0.95 -7.85
C PHE A 334 -8.11 -0.58 -6.37
N ARG A 335 -9.06 -1.05 -5.54
CA ARG A 335 -9.03 -0.82 -4.09
C ARG A 335 -7.82 -1.49 -3.44
N GLN A 336 -7.50 -2.71 -3.83
CA GLN A 336 -6.33 -3.43 -3.33
C GLN A 336 -5.05 -2.68 -3.67
N VAL A 337 -4.87 -2.26 -4.92
CA VAL A 337 -3.69 -1.50 -5.35
C VAL A 337 -3.61 -0.15 -4.63
N GLY A 338 -4.72 0.61 -4.57
CA GLY A 338 -4.74 1.95 -3.98
C GLY A 338 -4.50 1.96 -2.47
N ASN A 339 -5.00 0.96 -1.74
CA ASN A 339 -4.80 0.84 -0.30
C ASN A 339 -3.40 0.31 0.07
N ALA A 340 -2.75 -0.44 -0.82
CA ALA A 340 -1.50 -1.11 -0.50
C ALA A 340 -0.36 -0.14 -0.13
N VAL A 341 0.49 -0.63 0.74
CA VAL A 341 1.83 -0.06 0.94
C VAL A 341 2.73 -0.56 -0.20
N PRO A 342 3.48 0.33 -0.88
CA PRO A 342 4.36 -0.09 -1.96
C PRO A 342 5.43 -1.09 -1.50
N PRO A 343 5.58 -2.25 -2.18
CA PRO A 343 6.55 -3.27 -1.79
C PRO A 343 7.99 -2.78 -1.65
N LEU A 344 8.48 -1.89 -2.53
CA LEU A 344 9.85 -1.37 -2.41
C LEU A 344 10.06 -0.49 -1.17
N MET A 345 9.05 0.30 -0.75
CA MET A 345 9.11 1.04 0.51
C MET A 345 9.08 0.07 1.70
N ALA A 346 8.20 -0.93 1.66
CA ALA A 346 8.10 -1.93 2.71
C ALA A 346 9.38 -2.78 2.83
N GLU A 347 10.07 -3.07 1.72
CA GLU A 347 11.36 -3.76 1.70
C GLU A 347 12.45 -2.95 2.42
N ALA A 348 12.51 -1.64 2.18
CA ALA A 348 13.47 -0.77 2.87
C ALA A 348 13.20 -0.72 4.38
N LEU A 349 11.92 -0.59 4.77
CA LEU A 349 11.51 -0.64 6.18
C LEU A 349 11.83 -1.98 6.83
N ALA A 350 11.55 -3.09 6.15
CA ALA A 350 11.86 -4.44 6.63
C ALA A 350 13.35 -4.63 6.91
N LYS A 351 14.21 -4.21 5.96
CA LYS A 351 15.66 -4.27 6.13
C LYS A 351 16.15 -3.47 7.34
N ALA A 352 15.65 -2.23 7.48
CA ALA A 352 16.04 -1.36 8.58
C ALA A 352 15.58 -1.91 9.95
N ILE A 353 14.37 -2.47 10.03
CA ILE A 353 13.84 -3.10 11.25
C ILE A 353 14.68 -4.32 11.62
N MET A 354 14.93 -5.23 10.67
CA MET A 354 15.73 -6.43 10.92
C MET A 354 17.17 -6.11 11.33
N ASP A 355 17.76 -5.08 10.72
CA ASP A 355 19.09 -4.61 11.13
C ASP A 355 19.12 -3.99 12.54
N SER A 356 17.97 -3.47 13.01
CA SER A 356 17.86 -2.89 14.36
C SER A 356 17.75 -3.95 15.45
N ILE A 357 17.14 -5.11 15.13
CA ILE A 357 16.98 -6.23 16.08
C ILE A 357 18.13 -7.25 16.00
N GLU A 358 19.10 -7.04 15.11
CA GLU A 358 20.35 -7.86 15.01
C GLU A 358 21.55 -7.22 15.72
N LYS A 359 21.40 -5.98 16.21
CA LYS A 359 22.44 -5.27 16.97
C LYS A 359 22.52 -5.80 18.40
#